data_3574faa32bfb4991f5c7090b1864a341
#
_entry.id   3574faa32bfb4991f5c7090b1864a341
#
_cell.length_a   1.000
_cell.length_b   1.000
_cell.length_c   1.000
_cell.angle_alpha   90.00
_cell.angle_beta   90.00
_cell.angle_gamma   90.00
#
_symmetry.space_group_name_H-M   'P 1'
#
loop_
_entity.id
_entity.type
_entity.pdbx_description
1 polymer ?
#
loop_
_entity_poly.entity_id
_entity_poly.type
_entity_poly.pdbx_seq_one_letter_code
_entity_poly.pdbx_strand_id
1 'polypeptide(L)'
;VVYRVGRTVQGGYELWSVPGTGSSASAERISRAAMVTGGAVNSYFQISQDGNRVLYLADATDDNSFNLYSVPITGGTSIQLNGALGGAHGVEPDFLISPDSNTAVYRSDEGTDNVLELYSVPMTGGVPTKLNGALDAGGDVAEQAISPDGARVVYRADQFLDGLTELWSVPLGGGTATRLNDAIGGQSDVIDFT
;
A
#
# COMPACT_ATOMS: atom_id res chain seq x y z
N VAL A 1 19.45 4.10 -7.75
CA VAL A 1 18.44 5.13 -8.05
C VAL A 1 17.28 4.46 -8.76
N VAL A 2 16.04 4.78 -8.35
CA VAL A 2 14.81 4.36 -9.03
C VAL A 2 14.12 5.59 -9.59
N TYR A 3 13.61 5.51 -10.82
CA TYR A 3 12.95 6.62 -11.50
C TYR A 3 11.83 6.11 -12.42
N ARG A 4 10.86 6.99 -12.69
CA ARG A 4 9.72 6.70 -13.56
C ARG A 4 9.95 7.29 -14.95
N VAL A 5 9.66 6.51 -15.98
CA VAL A 5 9.81 6.88 -17.39
C VAL A 5 8.46 6.84 -18.10
N GLY A 6 8.12 7.89 -18.85
CA GLY A 6 6.95 7.92 -19.72
C GLY A 6 7.19 7.11 -21.00
N ARG A 7 6.19 6.31 -21.41
CA ARG A 7 6.21 5.52 -22.66
C ARG A 7 5.68 6.36 -23.81
N THR A 8 6.48 6.51 -24.86
CA THR A 8 6.13 7.38 -26.00
C THR A 8 5.16 6.76 -26.98
N VAL A 9 5.06 5.42 -27.06
CA VAL A 9 4.34 4.71 -28.12
C VAL A 9 2.99 4.13 -27.66
N GLN A 10 2.83 3.80 -26.38
CA GLN A 10 1.62 3.17 -25.84
C GLN A 10 0.96 3.96 -24.70
N GLY A 11 1.50 5.13 -24.36
CA GLY A 11 1.13 5.84 -23.14
C GLY A 11 1.59 5.11 -21.87
N GLY A 12 1.31 5.71 -20.70
CA GLY A 12 1.64 5.11 -19.41
C GLY A 12 3.09 5.35 -18.97
N TYR A 13 3.42 4.77 -17.82
CA TYR A 13 4.71 4.95 -17.16
C TYR A 13 5.30 3.62 -16.73
N GLU A 14 6.63 3.57 -16.66
CA GLU A 14 7.40 2.42 -16.19
C GLU A 14 8.37 2.84 -15.10
N LEU A 15 8.76 1.90 -14.21
CA LEU A 15 9.85 2.09 -13.26
C LEU A 15 11.13 1.44 -13.77
N TRP A 16 12.20 2.18 -13.60
CA TRP A 16 13.56 1.78 -13.95
C TRP A 16 14.48 1.96 -12.75
N SER A 17 15.46 1.12 -12.63
CA SER A 17 16.55 1.26 -11.66
C SER A 17 17.90 1.37 -12.35
N VAL A 18 18.82 2.08 -11.70
CA VAL A 18 20.22 2.18 -12.12
C VAL A 18 21.10 2.28 -10.87
N PRO A 19 22.27 1.63 -10.83
CA PRO A 19 23.26 1.86 -9.78
C PRO A 19 23.63 3.34 -9.68
N GLY A 20 23.79 3.87 -8.47
CA GLY A 20 24.11 5.30 -8.27
C GLY A 20 25.44 5.75 -8.90
N THR A 21 26.34 4.80 -9.14
CA THR A 21 27.64 5.01 -9.83
C THR A 21 27.66 4.45 -11.26
N GLY A 22 26.51 3.98 -11.75
CA GLY A 22 26.40 3.33 -13.06
C GLY A 22 26.19 4.32 -14.21
N SER A 23 26.39 3.83 -15.42
CA SER A 23 26.00 4.52 -16.65
C SER A 23 24.54 4.17 -17.02
N SER A 24 23.91 4.98 -17.88
CA SER A 24 22.57 4.68 -18.40
C SER A 24 22.46 3.30 -19.10
N ALA A 25 23.59 2.76 -19.57
CA ALA A 25 23.65 1.42 -20.17
C ALA A 25 23.40 0.27 -19.16
N SER A 26 23.47 0.57 -17.85
CA SER A 26 23.14 -0.40 -16.77
C SER A 26 21.74 -0.19 -16.18
N ALA A 27 20.93 0.68 -16.77
CA ALA A 27 19.55 0.88 -16.34
C ALA A 27 18.69 -0.34 -16.71
N GLU A 28 17.92 -0.82 -15.73
CA GLU A 28 17.02 -1.96 -15.88
C GLU A 28 15.59 -1.57 -15.57
N ARG A 29 14.65 -2.02 -16.41
CA ARG A 29 13.23 -1.87 -16.13
C ARG A 29 12.84 -2.85 -15.03
N ILE A 30 12.31 -2.32 -13.93
CA ILE A 30 11.90 -3.11 -12.76
C ILE A 30 10.38 -3.26 -12.64
N SER A 31 9.58 -2.39 -13.28
CA SER A 31 8.14 -2.58 -13.31
C SER A 31 7.75 -3.78 -14.18
N ARG A 32 6.57 -4.33 -13.90
CA ARG A 32 6.03 -5.50 -14.63
C ARG A 32 6.09 -5.29 -16.15
N ALA A 33 6.53 -6.33 -16.88
CA ALA A 33 6.72 -6.27 -18.31
C ALA A 33 5.41 -6.20 -19.13
N ALA A 34 4.36 -6.85 -18.64
CA ALA A 34 3.06 -6.90 -19.30
C ALA A 34 2.12 -5.90 -18.63
N MET A 35 2.12 -4.67 -19.09
CA MET A 35 1.11 -3.68 -18.76
C MET A 35 -0.02 -3.78 -19.79
N VAL A 36 -1.27 -3.62 -19.37
CA VAL A 36 -2.39 -3.44 -20.31
C VAL A 36 -2.19 -2.19 -21.17
N THR A 37 -2.85 -2.11 -22.31
CA THR A 37 -2.82 -0.91 -23.14
C THR A 37 -3.40 0.27 -22.35
N GLY A 38 -2.61 1.33 -22.15
CA GLY A 38 -2.97 2.46 -21.26
C GLY A 38 -2.55 2.29 -19.81
N GLY A 39 -2.20 1.08 -19.38
CA GLY A 39 -1.75 0.80 -18.02
C GLY A 39 -0.46 1.54 -17.66
N ALA A 40 -0.36 1.99 -16.42
CA ALA A 40 0.72 2.84 -15.95
C ALA A 40 1.16 2.54 -14.52
N VAL A 41 2.43 2.79 -14.24
CA VAL A 41 2.92 2.88 -12.87
C VAL A 41 2.50 4.22 -12.27
N ASN A 42 1.93 4.21 -11.08
CA ASN A 42 1.58 5.41 -10.32
C ASN A 42 2.84 6.25 -10.01
N SER A 43 2.65 7.53 -9.69
CA SER A 43 3.76 8.41 -9.29
C SER A 43 4.32 8.07 -7.91
N TYR A 44 3.54 7.39 -7.08
CA TYR A 44 3.94 6.98 -5.74
C TYR A 44 4.62 5.60 -5.77
N PHE A 45 5.85 5.54 -5.32
CA PHE A 45 6.62 4.32 -5.10
C PHE A 45 7.61 4.54 -3.95
N GLN A 46 7.99 3.48 -3.26
CA GLN A 46 8.93 3.51 -2.15
C GLN A 46 10.04 2.47 -2.34
N ILE A 47 11.24 2.80 -1.88
CA ILE A 47 12.36 1.86 -1.76
C ILE A 47 12.42 1.40 -0.30
N SER A 48 12.54 0.09 -0.07
CA SER A 48 12.72 -0.46 1.26
C SER A 48 13.99 0.12 1.93
N GLN A 49 13.99 0.23 3.25
CA GLN A 49 15.09 0.86 4.00
C GLN A 49 16.42 0.13 3.80
N ASP A 50 16.39 -1.19 3.60
CA ASP A 50 17.56 -2.02 3.28
C ASP A 50 18.06 -1.85 1.83
N GLY A 51 17.33 -1.09 1.00
CA GLY A 51 17.67 -0.82 -0.39
C GLY A 51 17.45 -1.99 -1.35
N ASN A 52 16.82 -3.08 -0.93
CA ASN A 52 16.75 -4.31 -1.72
C ASN A 52 15.50 -4.42 -2.61
N ARG A 53 14.40 -3.76 -2.22
CA ARG A 53 13.11 -3.85 -2.94
C ARG A 53 12.50 -2.50 -3.22
N VAL A 54 11.66 -2.47 -4.23
CA VAL A 54 10.80 -1.33 -4.58
C VAL A 54 9.35 -1.77 -4.47
N LEU A 55 8.56 -0.99 -3.75
CA LEU A 55 7.11 -1.12 -3.63
C LEU A 55 6.45 -0.05 -4.50
N TYR A 56 5.49 -0.42 -5.34
CA TYR A 56 4.87 0.49 -6.29
C TYR A 56 3.45 0.07 -6.66
N LEU A 57 2.65 1.03 -7.08
CA LEU A 57 1.33 0.79 -7.66
C LEU A 57 1.40 0.76 -9.18
N ALA A 58 0.70 -0.18 -9.78
CA ALA A 58 0.53 -0.23 -11.21
C ALA A 58 -0.84 -0.77 -11.61
N ASP A 59 -1.40 -0.17 -12.64
CA ASP A 59 -2.50 -0.68 -13.41
C ASP A 59 -1.94 -1.63 -14.49
N ALA A 60 -1.65 -2.86 -14.09
CA ALA A 60 -0.96 -3.82 -14.94
C ALA A 60 -1.87 -4.93 -15.47
N THR A 61 -3.08 -5.05 -14.95
CA THR A 61 -4.01 -6.15 -15.25
C THR A 61 -5.40 -5.68 -15.66
N ASP A 62 -5.81 -4.52 -15.19
CA ASP A 62 -7.10 -3.91 -15.50
C ASP A 62 -6.91 -2.39 -15.61
N ASP A 63 -7.52 -1.77 -16.62
CA ASP A 63 -7.31 -0.38 -17.02
C ASP A 63 -8.09 0.59 -16.12
N ASN A 64 -8.01 0.49 -14.85
CA ASN A 64 -8.48 1.47 -13.83
C ASN A 64 -8.25 0.99 -12.39
N SER A 65 -7.67 -0.20 -12.19
CA SER A 65 -7.44 -0.74 -10.85
C SER A 65 -5.95 -0.81 -10.53
N PHE A 66 -5.50 0.02 -9.61
CA PHE A 66 -4.11 0.01 -9.17
C PHE A 66 -3.86 -1.12 -8.18
N ASN A 67 -3.01 -2.05 -8.57
CA ASN A 67 -2.52 -3.11 -7.71
C ASN A 67 -1.16 -2.76 -7.12
N LEU A 68 -0.88 -3.29 -5.92
CA LEU A 68 0.38 -3.11 -5.21
C LEU A 68 1.37 -4.21 -5.61
N TYR A 69 2.55 -3.79 -6.05
CA TYR A 69 3.62 -4.70 -6.46
C TYR A 69 4.90 -4.47 -5.67
N SER A 70 5.62 -5.55 -5.43
CA SER A 70 6.98 -5.53 -4.92
C SER A 70 7.93 -6.16 -5.92
N VAL A 71 9.11 -5.56 -6.12
CA VAL A 71 10.13 -6.05 -7.05
C VAL A 71 11.54 -5.85 -6.45
N PRO A 72 12.52 -6.75 -6.70
CA PRO A 72 13.90 -6.48 -6.35
C PRO A 72 14.41 -5.22 -7.07
N ILE A 73 15.17 -4.37 -6.39
CA ILE A 73 15.72 -3.14 -6.98
C ILE A 73 16.67 -3.42 -8.16
N THR A 74 17.23 -4.62 -8.21
CA THR A 74 18.09 -5.11 -9.29
C THR A 74 17.32 -5.71 -10.46
N GLY A 75 16.00 -5.62 -10.47
CA GLY A 75 15.14 -6.22 -11.47
C GLY A 75 14.70 -7.64 -11.11
N GLY A 76 13.94 -8.26 -12.02
CA GLY A 76 13.38 -9.59 -11.83
C GLY A 76 11.85 -9.61 -11.82
N THR A 77 11.27 -10.63 -11.19
CA THR A 77 9.81 -10.80 -11.16
C THR A 77 9.15 -9.87 -10.15
N SER A 78 8.23 -9.04 -10.64
CA SER A 78 7.32 -8.28 -9.78
C SER A 78 6.25 -9.20 -9.20
N ILE A 79 6.04 -9.11 -7.90
CA ILE A 79 5.04 -9.88 -7.16
C ILE A 79 3.89 -8.94 -6.80
N GLN A 80 2.66 -9.31 -7.15
CA GLN A 80 1.48 -8.63 -6.65
C GLN A 80 1.29 -8.98 -5.17
N LEU A 81 1.05 -7.98 -4.35
CA LEU A 81 0.95 -8.12 -2.90
C LEU A 81 -0.50 -8.12 -2.39
N ASN A 82 -1.36 -7.31 -2.99
CA ASN A 82 -2.78 -7.27 -2.62
C ASN A 82 -3.55 -8.46 -3.16
N GLY A 83 -4.67 -8.79 -2.52
CA GLY A 83 -5.64 -9.77 -3.00
C GLY A 83 -6.39 -9.32 -4.25
N ALA A 84 -7.43 -10.07 -4.62
CA ALA A 84 -8.30 -9.69 -5.71
C ALA A 84 -9.11 -8.45 -5.33
N LEU A 85 -9.07 -7.43 -6.16
CA LEU A 85 -9.89 -6.22 -6.00
C LEU A 85 -11.32 -6.49 -6.48
N GLY A 86 -12.32 -6.02 -5.73
CA GLY A 86 -13.73 -6.27 -6.02
C GLY A 86 -14.40 -5.21 -6.90
N GLY A 87 -13.80 -4.04 -7.05
CA GLY A 87 -14.46 -2.88 -7.65
C GLY A 87 -13.56 -1.92 -8.40
N ALA A 88 -14.04 -0.69 -8.53
CA ALA A 88 -13.40 0.38 -9.29
C ALA A 88 -12.29 1.12 -8.53
N HIS A 89 -12.17 0.87 -7.25
CA HIS A 89 -11.07 1.39 -6.45
C HIS A 89 -9.85 0.49 -6.62
N GLY A 90 -8.92 0.55 -5.77
CA GLY A 90 -7.69 -0.24 -5.84
C GLY A 90 -6.94 -0.10 -4.53
N VAL A 91 -5.64 -0.23 -4.61
CA VAL A 91 -4.78 0.08 -3.47
C VAL A 91 -4.51 1.58 -3.45
N GLU A 92 -4.72 2.21 -2.27
CA GLU A 92 -4.46 3.63 -2.08
C GLU A 92 -2.97 3.99 -2.15
N PRO A 93 -2.60 5.19 -2.68
CA PRO A 93 -1.21 5.58 -2.90
C PRO A 93 -0.52 6.10 -1.62
N ASP A 94 -0.84 5.53 -0.48
CA ASP A 94 -0.29 5.87 0.84
C ASP A 94 0.26 4.65 1.59
N PHE A 95 0.57 3.58 0.86
CA PHE A 95 1.16 2.37 1.44
C PHE A 95 2.50 2.65 2.14
N LEU A 96 2.84 1.81 3.12
CA LEU A 96 4.03 1.93 3.95
C LEU A 96 4.86 0.65 3.90
N ILE A 97 6.17 0.78 4.15
CA ILE A 97 7.08 -0.34 4.36
C ILE A 97 7.53 -0.33 5.81
N SER A 98 7.49 -1.48 6.48
CA SER A 98 7.98 -1.62 7.85
C SER A 98 9.48 -1.27 7.97
N PRO A 99 9.93 -0.76 9.13
CA PRO A 99 11.32 -0.39 9.33
C PRO A 99 12.35 -1.52 9.07
N ASP A 100 11.94 -2.77 9.26
CA ASP A 100 12.75 -3.96 8.97
C ASP A 100 12.75 -4.37 7.49
N SER A 101 12.04 -3.62 6.63
CA SER A 101 11.91 -3.85 5.18
C SER A 101 11.20 -5.15 4.77
N ASN A 102 10.53 -5.84 5.70
CA ASN A 102 9.94 -7.15 5.43
C ASN A 102 8.44 -7.13 5.14
N THR A 103 7.71 -6.10 5.59
CA THR A 103 6.25 -6.05 5.52
C THR A 103 5.78 -4.76 4.85
N ALA A 104 4.82 -4.87 3.94
CA ALA A 104 4.05 -3.75 3.41
C ALA A 104 2.74 -3.61 4.19
N VAL A 105 2.32 -2.37 4.44
CA VAL A 105 1.00 -2.01 4.99
C VAL A 105 0.31 -1.11 3.98
N TYR A 106 -0.96 -1.39 3.69
CA TYR A 106 -1.71 -0.67 2.66
C TYR A 106 -3.21 -0.69 2.94
N ARG A 107 -3.93 0.24 2.33
CA ARG A 107 -5.40 0.28 2.32
C ARG A 107 -5.91 -0.09 0.94
N SER A 108 -6.96 -0.89 0.90
CA SER A 108 -7.63 -1.27 -0.35
C SER A 108 -9.06 -1.74 -0.10
N ASP A 109 -9.84 -1.84 -1.16
CA ASP A 109 -11.18 -2.40 -1.17
C ASP A 109 -11.24 -3.90 -1.53
N GLU A 110 -10.14 -4.64 -1.30
CA GLU A 110 -10.04 -6.07 -1.66
C GLU A 110 -10.98 -6.99 -0.87
N GLY A 111 -11.42 -6.60 0.32
CA GLY A 111 -12.31 -7.39 1.16
C GLY A 111 -13.78 -7.09 0.91
N THR A 112 -14.12 -5.83 0.74
CA THR A 112 -15.48 -5.35 0.51
C THR A 112 -15.43 -4.21 -0.50
N ASP A 113 -16.16 -4.33 -1.59
CA ASP A 113 -16.20 -3.32 -2.65
C ASP A 113 -16.60 -1.94 -2.10
N ASN A 114 -15.83 -0.92 -2.47
CA ASN A 114 -15.97 0.47 -2.00
C ASN A 114 -15.81 0.68 -0.47
N VAL A 115 -15.14 -0.24 0.23
CA VAL A 115 -14.78 -0.08 1.65
C VAL A 115 -13.27 -0.18 1.78
N LEU A 116 -12.61 0.89 2.21
CA LEU A 116 -11.18 0.90 2.42
C LEU A 116 -10.83 0.21 3.74
N GLU A 117 -10.22 -0.94 3.62
CA GLU A 117 -9.74 -1.75 4.73
C GLU A 117 -8.22 -1.77 4.78
N LEU A 118 -7.66 -2.04 5.96
CA LEU A 118 -6.22 -2.01 6.21
C LEU A 118 -5.63 -3.41 6.20
N TYR A 119 -4.53 -3.59 5.48
CA TYR A 119 -3.87 -4.88 5.31
C TYR A 119 -2.35 -4.79 5.57
N SER A 120 -1.78 -5.92 5.99
CA SER A 120 -0.34 -6.15 5.97
C SER A 120 0.00 -7.40 5.16
N VAL A 121 1.16 -7.42 4.50
CA VAL A 121 1.62 -8.54 3.68
C VAL A 121 3.15 -8.57 3.62
N PRO A 122 3.79 -9.76 3.60
CA PRO A 122 5.23 -9.81 3.38
C PRO A 122 5.65 -9.20 2.04
N MET A 123 6.75 -8.45 2.01
CA MET A 123 7.31 -7.86 0.79
C MET A 123 7.71 -8.89 -0.28
N THR A 124 7.82 -10.16 0.11
CA THR A 124 8.11 -11.30 -0.77
C THR A 124 6.85 -12.01 -1.28
N GLY A 125 5.67 -11.46 -0.98
CA GLY A 125 4.37 -12.04 -1.32
C GLY A 125 3.84 -12.96 -0.22
N GLY A 126 2.58 -13.34 -0.38
CA GLY A 126 1.84 -14.16 0.58
C GLY A 126 0.36 -13.77 0.58
N VAL A 127 -0.37 -14.27 1.57
CA VAL A 127 -1.78 -13.90 1.77
C VAL A 127 -1.82 -12.64 2.63
N PRO A 128 -2.47 -11.55 2.19
CA PRO A 128 -2.66 -10.37 3.01
C PRO A 128 -3.40 -10.69 4.32
N THR A 129 -2.99 -10.04 5.37
CA THR A 129 -3.66 -10.11 6.69
C THR A 129 -4.42 -8.81 6.92
N LYS A 130 -5.73 -8.89 7.08
CA LYS A 130 -6.56 -7.74 7.46
C LYS A 130 -6.22 -7.31 8.89
N LEU A 131 -5.98 -6.02 9.07
CA LEU A 131 -5.55 -5.43 10.34
C LEU A 131 -6.68 -4.74 11.11
N ASN A 132 -7.59 -4.05 10.40
CA ASN A 132 -8.71 -3.38 11.05
C ASN A 132 -9.76 -4.38 11.55
N GLY A 133 -10.48 -4.01 12.60
CA GLY A 133 -11.68 -4.69 13.03
C GLY A 133 -12.84 -4.53 12.03
N ALA A 134 -14.01 -4.99 12.41
CA ALA A 134 -15.22 -4.72 11.63
C ALA A 134 -15.45 -3.21 11.60
N LEU A 135 -15.70 -2.69 10.40
CA LEU A 135 -16.12 -1.30 10.21
C LEU A 135 -17.64 -1.19 10.35
N ASP A 136 -18.15 -0.05 10.76
CA ASP A 136 -19.58 0.22 10.73
C ASP A 136 -20.06 0.37 9.27
N ALA A 137 -21.37 0.34 9.05
CA ALA A 137 -21.94 0.44 7.70
C ALA A 137 -21.60 1.80 7.08
N GLY A 138 -20.77 1.80 6.04
CA GLY A 138 -20.24 3.01 5.40
C GLY A 138 -18.90 3.49 5.96
N GLY A 139 -18.35 2.81 6.96
CA GLY A 139 -17.06 3.16 7.54
C GLY A 139 -15.86 2.73 6.71
N ASP A 140 -14.78 3.50 6.83
CA ASP A 140 -13.49 3.30 6.14
C ASP A 140 -12.30 3.44 7.08
N VAL A 141 -11.17 2.87 6.68
CA VAL A 141 -9.87 3.24 7.25
C VAL A 141 -9.34 4.48 6.52
N ALA A 142 -9.19 5.58 7.26
CA ALA A 142 -8.85 6.89 6.69
C ALA A 142 -7.34 7.12 6.57
N GLU A 143 -6.54 6.59 7.50
CA GLU A 143 -5.09 6.86 7.59
C GLU A 143 -4.38 5.77 8.40
N GLN A 144 -3.09 5.54 8.13
CA GLN A 144 -2.27 4.58 8.87
C GLN A 144 -0.83 5.04 9.06
N ALA A 145 -0.18 4.57 10.14
CA ALA A 145 1.25 4.70 10.37
C ALA A 145 1.80 3.42 11.02
N ILE A 146 3.08 3.13 10.78
CA ILE A 146 3.79 2.04 11.46
C ILE A 146 4.61 2.64 12.60
N SER A 147 4.54 2.02 13.79
CA SER A 147 5.38 2.44 14.92
C SER A 147 6.87 2.35 14.58
N PRO A 148 7.73 3.22 15.14
CA PRO A 148 9.16 3.25 14.81
C PRO A 148 9.90 1.94 15.07
N ASP A 149 9.42 1.12 16.01
CA ASP A 149 9.95 -0.22 16.29
C ASP A 149 9.42 -1.31 15.34
N GLY A 150 8.48 -0.96 14.44
CA GLY A 150 7.84 -1.89 13.51
C GLY A 150 6.89 -2.88 14.16
N ALA A 151 6.57 -2.73 15.45
CA ALA A 151 5.77 -3.73 16.16
C ALA A 151 4.26 -3.56 15.91
N ARG A 152 3.80 -2.34 15.66
CA ARG A 152 2.38 -2.00 15.58
C ARG A 152 2.06 -1.10 14.40
N VAL A 153 0.81 -1.17 13.97
CA VAL A 153 0.19 -0.18 13.08
C VAL A 153 -0.82 0.61 13.89
N VAL A 154 -0.76 1.93 13.78
CA VAL A 154 -1.76 2.86 14.29
C VAL A 154 -2.56 3.35 13.09
N TYR A 155 -3.87 3.43 13.22
CA TYR A 155 -4.75 3.85 12.13
C TYR A 155 -5.99 4.57 12.65
N ARG A 156 -6.58 5.39 11.79
CA ARG A 156 -7.89 6.01 12.02
C ARG A 156 -8.96 5.29 11.21
N ALA A 157 -10.07 5.00 11.84
CA ALA A 157 -11.20 4.34 11.18
C ALA A 157 -12.50 4.56 11.93
N ASP A 158 -13.60 4.58 11.22
CA ASP A 158 -14.94 4.53 11.76
C ASP A 158 -15.40 3.08 11.95
N GLN A 159 -14.88 2.47 13.03
CA GLN A 159 -15.23 1.09 13.41
C GLN A 159 -16.44 0.98 14.33
N PHE A 160 -16.78 2.04 15.04
CA PHE A 160 -17.83 2.00 16.05
C PHE A 160 -19.10 2.75 15.63
N LEU A 161 -18.95 3.86 14.89
CA LEU A 161 -20.06 4.65 14.40
C LEU A 161 -19.65 5.35 13.09
N ASP A 162 -20.41 5.15 12.03
CA ASP A 162 -20.20 5.81 10.74
C ASP A 162 -20.10 7.33 10.89
N GLY A 163 -19.10 7.91 10.25
CA GLY A 163 -18.79 9.33 10.31
C GLY A 163 -18.13 9.80 11.61
N LEU A 164 -17.74 8.90 12.52
CA LEU A 164 -16.90 9.22 13.69
C LEU A 164 -15.61 8.39 13.66
N THR A 165 -14.54 9.05 13.33
CA THR A 165 -13.22 8.43 13.19
C THR A 165 -12.53 8.26 14.54
N GLU A 166 -12.23 7.03 14.91
CA GLU A 166 -11.46 6.70 16.11
C GLU A 166 -10.03 6.33 15.77
N LEU A 167 -9.15 6.42 16.80
CA LEU A 167 -7.75 6.01 16.71
C LEU A 167 -7.59 4.58 17.24
N TRP A 168 -6.99 3.73 16.45
CA TRP A 168 -6.79 2.32 16.74
C TRP A 168 -5.32 1.91 16.63
N SER A 169 -4.96 0.86 17.33
CA SER A 169 -3.64 0.22 17.22
C SER A 169 -3.79 -1.30 17.14
N VAL A 170 -3.02 -1.92 16.24
CA VAL A 170 -3.00 -3.36 16.01
C VAL A 170 -1.56 -3.85 15.83
N PRO A 171 -1.21 -5.09 16.24
CA PRO A 171 0.11 -5.65 15.88
C PRO A 171 0.31 -5.69 14.36
N LEU A 172 1.54 -5.41 13.87
CA LEU A 172 1.87 -5.41 12.43
C LEU A 172 1.51 -6.73 11.73
N GLY A 173 1.63 -7.85 12.43
CA GLY A 173 1.27 -9.18 11.92
C GLY A 173 -0.20 -9.55 12.06
N GLY A 174 -1.05 -8.61 12.47
CA GLY A 174 -2.48 -8.86 12.74
C GLY A 174 -2.78 -9.23 14.19
N GLY A 175 -4.05 -9.37 14.49
CA GLY A 175 -4.56 -9.66 15.84
C GLY A 175 -5.68 -8.72 16.26
N THR A 176 -5.92 -8.60 17.56
CA THR A 176 -6.98 -7.73 18.08
C THR A 176 -6.55 -6.26 18.04
N ALA A 177 -7.32 -5.43 17.35
CA ALA A 177 -7.16 -3.98 17.38
C ALA A 177 -7.65 -3.42 18.74
N THR A 178 -6.94 -2.43 19.25
CA THR A 178 -7.27 -1.73 20.49
C THR A 178 -7.52 -0.27 20.19
N ARG A 179 -8.67 0.26 20.61
CA ARG A 179 -8.96 1.69 20.51
C ARG A 179 -8.07 2.48 21.48
N LEU A 180 -7.43 3.53 20.98
CA LEU A 180 -6.49 4.36 21.74
C LEU A 180 -7.12 5.63 22.32
N ASN A 181 -8.14 6.18 21.66
CA ASN A 181 -8.86 7.33 22.16
C ASN A 181 -10.06 6.88 23.01
N ASP A 182 -10.30 7.57 24.11
CA ASP A 182 -11.54 7.39 24.88
C ASP A 182 -12.75 7.87 24.08
N ALA A 183 -13.95 7.41 24.47
CA ALA A 183 -15.18 7.95 23.93
C ALA A 183 -15.27 9.43 24.28
N ILE A 184 -14.74 10.29 23.42
CA ILE A 184 -14.80 11.73 23.57
C ILE A 184 -16.26 12.13 23.33
N GLY A 185 -17.04 12.24 24.41
CA GLY A 185 -18.37 12.88 24.46
C GLY A 185 -19.20 12.92 23.18
N GLY A 186 -19.40 11.77 22.56
CA GLY A 186 -20.50 11.52 21.63
C GLY A 186 -20.42 12.10 20.22
N GLN A 187 -19.47 12.97 19.84
CA GLN A 187 -19.41 13.59 18.50
C GLN A 187 -18.03 14.17 18.14
N SER A 188 -16.94 13.57 18.50
CA SER A 188 -15.61 14.12 18.21
C SER A 188 -14.76 13.13 17.42
N ASP A 189 -14.32 13.58 16.24
CA ASP A 189 -13.38 12.86 15.39
C ASP A 189 -11.94 12.99 15.87
N VAL A 190 -11.16 11.92 15.67
CA VAL A 190 -9.70 12.04 15.61
C VAL A 190 -9.32 12.57 14.24
N ILE A 191 -8.82 13.81 14.15
CA ILE A 191 -8.55 14.48 12.87
C ILE A 191 -7.20 14.02 12.29
N ASP A 192 -6.17 13.86 13.13
CA ASP A 192 -4.84 13.36 12.77
C ASP A 192 -4.14 12.74 13.98
N PHE A 193 -2.97 12.13 13.73
CA PHE A 193 -2.10 11.60 14.78
C PHE A 193 -0.63 11.59 14.33
N THR A 194 0.31 11.63 15.27
CA THR A 194 1.76 11.56 15.04
C THR A 194 2.45 10.60 16.00
#